data_a65f48ac9fcbf5281b9f8a25efc38916
#
_entry.id   a65f48ac9fcbf5281b9f8a25efc38916
#
_cell.length_a   1.000
_cell.length_b   1.000
_cell.length_c   1.000
_cell.angle_alpha   90.00
_cell.angle_beta   90.00
_cell.angle_gamma   90.00
#
_symmetry.space_group_name_H-M   'P 1'
#
loop_
_entity.id
_entity.type
_entity.pdbx_description
1 polymer ?
#
loop_
_entity_poly.entity_id
_entity_poly.type
_entity_poly.pdbx_seq_one_letter_code
_entity_poly.pdbx_strand_id
1 'polypeptide(L)'
;MENFMKTEVTELLGIEYPIIQGGMAWVAEYHLAAGVSEAGGLGLIGAASAPADWVRDQVRKAKELTDKPFGVNIMLMSPYADEVAKVIVEEGVKVVTTGA
;
A
#
# COMPACT_ATOMS: atom_id res chain seq x y z
N MET A 1 27.60 0.58 -5.71
CA MET A 1 27.31 -0.74 -6.30
C MET A 1 26.12 -0.61 -7.24
N GLU A 2 26.22 -1.21 -8.41
CA GLU A 2 25.11 -1.18 -9.34
C GLU A 2 23.94 -2.00 -8.82
N ASN A 3 22.74 -1.47 -9.04
CA ASN A 3 21.52 -2.19 -8.72
C ASN A 3 21.01 -2.90 -9.98
N PHE A 4 21.24 -4.20 -10.09
CA PHE A 4 20.83 -5.00 -11.22
C PHE A 4 19.30 -5.20 -11.29
N MET A 5 18.59 -4.82 -10.24
CA MET A 5 17.13 -4.91 -10.19
C MET A 5 16.44 -3.62 -10.62
N LYS A 6 17.21 -2.62 -11.05
CA LYS A 6 16.64 -1.36 -11.50
C LYS A 6 15.82 -1.53 -12.78
N THR A 7 14.54 -1.17 -12.72
CA THR A 7 13.59 -1.31 -13.82
C THR A 7 12.73 -0.07 -13.91
N GLU A 8 11.89 0.02 -14.94
CA GLU A 8 10.91 1.11 -15.04
C GLU A 8 9.94 1.10 -13.85
N VAL A 9 9.57 -0.10 -13.38
CA VAL A 9 8.67 -0.24 -12.23
C VAL A 9 9.34 0.26 -10.96
N THR A 10 10.61 -0.08 -10.71
CA THR A 10 11.30 0.38 -9.51
C THR A 10 11.46 1.90 -9.52
N GLU A 11 11.72 2.49 -10.67
CA GLU A 11 11.83 3.94 -10.78
C GLU A 11 10.49 4.64 -10.61
N LEU A 12 9.44 4.08 -11.22
CA LEU A 12 8.10 4.64 -11.13
C LEU A 12 7.59 4.66 -9.68
N LEU A 13 7.78 3.55 -8.98
CA LEU A 13 7.27 3.38 -7.62
C LEU A 13 8.22 3.87 -6.53
N GLY A 14 9.47 4.18 -6.89
CA GLY A 14 10.47 4.63 -5.92
C GLY A 14 10.92 3.51 -4.99
N ILE A 15 10.95 2.26 -5.46
CA ILE A 15 11.33 1.10 -4.68
C ILE A 15 12.67 0.52 -5.17
N GLU A 16 13.32 -0.26 -4.32
CA GLU A 16 14.64 -0.82 -4.63
C GLU A 16 14.54 -2.08 -5.50
N TYR A 17 13.58 -2.93 -5.23
CA TYR A 17 13.37 -4.19 -5.93
C TYR A 17 12.02 -4.22 -6.63
N PRO A 18 11.91 -4.84 -7.83
CA PRO A 18 10.63 -4.88 -8.56
C PRO A 18 9.69 -5.95 -7.98
N ILE A 19 9.40 -5.84 -6.71
CA ILE A 19 8.56 -6.78 -5.96
C ILE A 19 7.42 -6.01 -5.33
N ILE A 20 6.20 -6.44 -5.59
CA ILE A 20 4.98 -5.85 -5.03
C ILE A 20 4.26 -6.95 -4.24
N GLN A 21 4.04 -6.70 -2.96
CA GLN A 21 3.21 -7.59 -2.16
C GLN A 21 1.75 -7.20 -2.37
N GLY A 22 0.95 -8.14 -2.84
CA GLY A 22 -0.46 -7.89 -3.10
C GLY A 22 -1.28 -7.65 -1.84
N GLY A 23 -2.39 -6.94 -1.99
CA GLY A 23 -3.33 -6.76 -0.89
C GLY A 23 -4.00 -8.08 -0.55
N MET A 24 -4.09 -8.39 0.73
CA MET A 24 -4.73 -9.60 1.25
C MET A 24 -5.63 -9.20 2.40
N ALA A 25 -6.91 -9.54 2.30
CA ALA A 25 -7.89 -9.16 3.33
C ALA A 25 -7.44 -9.62 4.71
N TRP A 26 -7.36 -8.69 5.66
CA TRP A 26 -7.05 -8.90 7.07
C TRP A 26 -5.64 -9.47 7.35
N VAL A 27 -4.90 -9.86 6.31
CA VAL A 27 -3.52 -10.36 6.43
C VAL A 27 -2.53 -9.25 6.06
N ALA A 28 -2.75 -8.58 4.93
CA ALA A 28 -1.91 -7.48 4.49
C ALA A 28 -2.37 -6.19 5.18
N GLU A 29 -2.05 -6.10 6.46
CA GLU A 29 -2.30 -4.92 7.26
C GLU A 29 -1.00 -4.09 7.37
N TYR A 30 -0.99 -3.08 8.20
CA TYR A 30 0.12 -2.11 8.20
C TYR A 30 1.49 -2.73 8.54
N HIS A 31 1.55 -3.76 9.37
CA HIS A 31 2.83 -4.40 9.69
C HIS A 31 3.46 -5.05 8.46
N LEU A 32 2.68 -5.82 7.72
CA LEU A 32 3.18 -6.49 6.52
C LEU A 32 3.52 -5.46 5.45
N ALA A 33 2.63 -4.52 5.19
CA ALA A 33 2.86 -3.51 4.16
C ALA A 33 4.11 -2.68 4.46
N ALA A 34 4.25 -2.18 5.68
CA ALA A 34 5.42 -1.41 6.07
C ALA A 34 6.69 -2.25 6.05
N GLY A 35 6.61 -3.51 6.47
CA GLY A 35 7.76 -4.42 6.46
C GLY A 35 8.28 -4.69 5.06
N VAL A 36 7.39 -4.94 4.11
CA VAL A 36 7.77 -5.15 2.71
C VAL A 36 8.39 -3.88 2.12
N SER A 37 7.77 -2.73 2.38
CA SER A 37 8.28 -1.45 1.86
C SER A 37 9.64 -1.12 2.47
N GLU A 38 9.83 -1.34 3.75
CA GLU A 38 11.10 -1.10 4.41
C GLU A 38 12.20 -2.01 3.87
N ALA A 39 11.85 -3.23 3.46
CA ALA A 39 12.80 -4.18 2.86
C ALA A 39 13.15 -3.86 1.39
N GLY A 40 12.49 -2.88 0.77
CA GLY A 40 12.82 -2.43 -0.57
C GLY A 40 11.80 -2.78 -1.66
N GLY A 41 10.72 -3.49 -1.33
CA GLY A 41 9.62 -3.72 -2.25
C GLY A 41 8.52 -2.69 -2.08
N LEU A 42 7.35 -2.97 -2.63
CA LEU A 42 6.16 -2.16 -2.40
C LEU A 42 5.15 -2.97 -1.60
N GLY A 43 4.89 -2.55 -0.38
CA GLY A 43 3.84 -3.15 0.44
C GLY A 43 2.50 -2.51 0.16
N LEU A 44 1.45 -3.32 0.17
CA LEU A 44 0.08 -2.84 -0.03
C LEU A 44 -0.79 -3.24 1.16
N ILE A 45 -1.48 -2.25 1.72
CA ILE A 45 -2.53 -2.51 2.71
C ILE A 45 -3.77 -2.99 1.96
N GLY A 46 -4.31 -4.14 2.35
CA GLY A 46 -5.53 -4.66 1.78
C GLY A 46 -6.75 -4.08 2.47
N ALA A 47 -7.44 -3.16 1.83
CA ALA A 47 -8.63 -2.55 2.44
C ALA A 47 -9.81 -3.51 2.50
N ALA A 48 -9.91 -4.44 1.55
CA ALA A 48 -11.00 -5.41 1.48
C ALA A 48 -12.37 -4.71 1.68
N SER A 49 -13.22 -5.24 2.57
CA SER A 49 -14.50 -4.64 2.93
C SER A 49 -14.44 -3.85 4.23
N ALA A 50 -13.23 -3.42 4.64
CA ALA A 50 -13.08 -2.66 5.87
C ALA A 50 -13.60 -1.23 5.72
N PRO A 51 -14.09 -0.63 6.80
CA PRO A 51 -14.54 0.76 6.77
C PRO A 51 -13.36 1.73 6.62
N ALA A 52 -13.66 2.93 6.13
CA ALA A 52 -12.65 3.93 5.85
C ALA A 52 -11.81 4.32 7.08
N ASP A 53 -12.42 4.37 8.25
CA ASP A 53 -11.70 4.72 9.48
C ASP A 53 -10.61 3.70 9.80
N TRP A 54 -10.86 2.42 9.58
CA TRP A 54 -9.86 1.38 9.76
C TRP A 54 -8.70 1.58 8.78
N VAL A 55 -9.02 1.88 7.52
CA VAL A 55 -7.99 2.11 6.49
C VAL A 55 -7.12 3.32 6.86
N ARG A 56 -7.74 4.40 7.31
CA ARG A 56 -7.00 5.59 7.76
C ARG A 56 -6.04 5.26 8.89
N ASP A 57 -6.50 4.50 9.86
CA ASP A 57 -5.67 4.07 10.98
C ASP A 57 -4.49 3.23 10.50
N GLN A 58 -4.72 2.30 9.58
CA GLN A 58 -3.68 1.47 9.01
C GLN A 58 -2.63 2.29 8.26
N VAL A 59 -3.06 3.26 7.46
CA VAL A 59 -2.14 4.14 6.73
C VAL A 59 -1.27 4.92 7.69
N ARG A 60 -1.87 5.49 8.73
CA ARG A 60 -1.13 6.27 9.73
C ARG A 60 -0.11 5.43 10.48
N LYS A 61 -0.49 4.21 10.85
CA LYS A 61 0.42 3.28 11.53
C LYS A 61 1.56 2.84 10.61
N ALA A 62 1.29 2.60 9.34
CA ALA A 62 2.34 2.27 8.37
C ALA A 62 3.35 3.42 8.25
N LYS A 63 2.88 4.65 8.22
CA LYS A 63 3.77 5.83 8.16
C LYS A 63 4.67 5.96 9.37
N GLU A 64 4.25 5.46 10.52
CA GLU A 64 5.10 5.45 11.72
C GLU A 64 6.23 4.42 11.62
N LEU A 65 6.04 3.35 10.84
CA LEU A 65 6.99 2.25 10.73
C LEU A 65 7.95 2.40 9.54
N THR A 66 7.60 3.17 8.53
CA THR A 66 8.44 3.31 7.34
C THR A 66 8.27 4.67 6.68
N ASP A 67 9.37 5.20 6.14
CA ASP A 67 9.36 6.37 5.26
C ASP A 67 9.31 5.96 3.79
N LYS A 68 9.36 4.66 3.51
CA LYS A 68 9.36 4.14 2.15
C LYS A 68 7.95 4.16 1.56
N PRO A 69 7.84 4.17 0.21
CA PRO A 69 6.53 4.12 -0.43
C PRO A 69 5.78 2.84 -0.11
N PHE A 70 4.50 2.96 0.14
CA PHE A 70 3.56 1.85 0.25
C PHE A 70 2.24 2.28 -0.38
N GLY A 71 1.36 1.34 -0.62
CA GLY A 71 0.08 1.64 -1.23
C GLY A 71 -1.07 0.97 -0.52
N VAL A 72 -2.25 1.15 -1.08
CA VAL A 72 -3.50 0.55 -0.60
C VAL A 72 -4.20 -0.08 -1.79
N ASN A 73 -4.70 -1.30 -1.60
CA ASN A 73 -5.58 -1.94 -2.57
C ASN A 73 -7.03 -1.66 -2.20
N ILE A 74 -7.79 -1.10 -3.13
CA ILE A 74 -9.22 -0.87 -2.96
C ILE A 74 -9.97 -2.04 -3.59
N MET A 75 -10.82 -2.69 -2.79
CA MET A 75 -11.76 -3.68 -3.30
C MET A 75 -12.98 -2.93 -3.83
N LEU A 76 -13.17 -2.92 -5.14
CA LEU A 76 -14.23 -2.10 -5.78
C LEU A 76 -15.63 -2.54 -5.39
N MET A 77 -15.82 -3.80 -5.05
CA MET A 77 -17.10 -4.32 -4.59
C MET A 77 -17.44 -3.94 -3.14
N SER A 78 -16.50 -3.38 -2.41
CA SER A 78 -16.77 -2.96 -1.03
C SER A 78 -17.79 -1.82 -1.00
N PRO A 79 -18.75 -1.86 -0.05
CA PRO A 79 -19.66 -0.73 0.13
C PRO A 79 -18.96 0.54 0.61
N TYR A 80 -17.69 0.42 1.06
CA TYR A 80 -16.89 1.55 1.55
C TYR A 80 -15.88 2.05 0.54
N ALA A 81 -15.90 1.55 -0.71
CA ALA A 81 -14.86 1.88 -1.70
C ALA A 81 -14.70 3.39 -1.90
N ASP A 82 -15.79 4.14 -1.99
CA ASP A 82 -15.73 5.59 -2.20
C ASP A 82 -15.11 6.31 -1.00
N GLU A 83 -15.50 5.94 0.21
CA GLU A 83 -14.94 6.55 1.42
C GLU A 83 -13.48 6.18 1.60
N VAL A 84 -13.09 4.95 1.27
CA VAL A 84 -11.69 4.52 1.31
C VAL A 84 -10.87 5.32 0.31
N ALA A 85 -11.38 5.55 -0.90
CA ALA A 85 -10.69 6.36 -1.89
C ALA A 85 -10.44 7.78 -1.38
N LYS A 86 -11.39 8.38 -0.70
CA LYS A 86 -11.22 9.71 -0.09
C LYS A 86 -10.12 9.71 0.97
N VAL A 87 -10.10 8.70 1.82
CA VAL A 87 -9.06 8.56 2.85
C VAL A 87 -7.68 8.46 2.22
N ILE A 88 -7.54 7.67 1.17
CA ILE A 88 -6.27 7.50 0.46
C ILE A 88 -5.75 8.85 -0.04
N VAL A 89 -6.61 9.65 -0.64
CA VAL A 89 -6.25 10.98 -1.13
C VAL A 89 -5.88 11.91 0.04
N GLU A 90 -6.71 11.94 1.07
CA GLU A 90 -6.49 12.79 2.22
C GLU A 90 -5.19 12.47 2.96
N GLU A 91 -4.86 11.18 3.08
CA GLU A 91 -3.64 10.75 3.76
C GLU A 91 -2.40 10.78 2.86
N GLY A 92 -2.56 11.16 1.60
CA GLY A 92 -1.43 11.31 0.69
C GLY A 92 -0.78 10.01 0.25
N VAL A 93 -1.51 8.91 0.24
CA VAL A 93 -1.01 7.63 -0.28
C VAL A 93 -0.84 7.74 -1.78
N LYS A 94 0.35 7.42 -2.29
CA LYS A 94 0.69 7.68 -3.69
C LYS A 94 0.44 6.51 -4.63
N VAL A 95 0.30 5.30 -4.10
CA VAL A 95 0.11 4.11 -4.91
C VAL A 95 -1.21 3.46 -4.53
N VAL A 96 -2.04 3.22 -5.52
CA VAL A 96 -3.34 2.59 -5.33
C VAL A 96 -3.49 1.48 -6.35
N THR A 97 -3.92 0.31 -5.89
CA THR A 97 -4.34 -0.75 -6.79
C THR A 97 -5.82 -1.01 -6.59
N THR A 98 -6.47 -1.56 -7.58
CA THR A 98 -7.89 -1.88 -7.50
C THR A 98 -8.13 -3.31 -7.97
N GLY A 99 -9.15 -3.93 -7.44
CA GLY A 99 -9.54 -5.27 -7.84
C GLY A 99 -10.94 -5.62 -7.31
N ALA A 100 -11.51 -6.67 -7.88
CA ALA A 100 -12.84 -7.19 -7.53
C ALA A 100 -13.88 -6.09 -7.60
#